data_4301bb59da2629ba4bdb0e3bbb86bab0
#
_entry.id   4301bb59da2629ba4bdb0e3bbb86bab0
#
_cell.length_a   1.000
_cell.length_b   1.000
_cell.length_c   1.000
_cell.angle_alpha   90.00
_cell.angle_beta   90.00
_cell.angle_gamma   90.00
#
_symmetry.space_group_name_H-M   'P 1'
#
loop_
_entity.id
_entity.type
_entity.pdbx_description
1 polymer ?
#
loop_
_entity_poly.entity_id
_entity_poly.type
_entity_poly.pdbx_seq_one_letter_code
_entity_poly.pdbx_strand_id
1 'polypeptide(L)' 'MLQILTELKGLNLTAVAKSCPLPTLVVCGSRDWANRTSSKKLAKLLPRGRYQEIADGGHLLNTEKPYELAQAIKEFVAGF' A
#
# COMPACT_ATOMS: atom_id res chain seq x y z
N MET A 1 -4.62 7.28 -13.94
CA MET A 1 -3.44 6.48 -13.60
C MET A 1 -3.54 5.97 -12.17
N LEU A 2 -3.11 4.75 -11.92
CA LEU A 2 -3.08 4.15 -10.61
C LEU A 2 -1.67 4.13 -10.04
N GLN A 3 -1.56 4.22 -8.72
CA GLN A 3 -0.29 4.13 -8.02
C GLN A 3 -0.40 3.04 -6.95
N ILE A 4 0.59 2.14 -6.91
CA ILE A 4 0.62 1.03 -5.96
C ILE A 4 1.92 1.08 -5.19
N LEU A 5 1.82 1.12 -3.86
CA LEU A 5 2.97 1.14 -2.97
C LEU A 5 2.96 -0.11 -2.10
N THR A 6 4.02 -0.91 -2.19
CA THR A 6 4.17 -2.13 -1.41
C THR A 6 5.25 -2.02 -0.35
N GLU A 7 6.12 -1.02 -0.44
CA GLU A 7 7.19 -0.77 0.51
C GLU A 7 7.36 0.73 0.75
N LEU A 8 7.65 1.09 1.99
CA LEU A 8 7.99 2.46 2.36
C LEU A 8 9.41 2.48 2.90
N LYS A 9 10.31 3.12 2.17
CA LYS A 9 11.73 3.19 2.54
C LYS A 9 12.11 4.63 2.85
N GLY A 10 12.09 4.99 4.12
CA GLY A 10 12.77 6.18 4.63
C GLY A 10 12.53 7.52 3.94
N LEU A 11 11.61 7.61 3.01
CA LEU A 11 11.34 8.85 2.31
C LEU A 11 10.24 9.63 3.05
N ASN A 12 10.43 10.94 3.16
CA ASN A 12 9.37 11.79 3.69
C ASN A 12 8.35 12.04 2.58
N LEU A 13 7.32 11.22 2.52
CA LEU A 13 6.29 11.30 1.50
C LEU A 13 5.08 12.13 1.92
N THR A 14 5.13 12.74 3.11
CA THR A 14 3.96 13.43 3.66
C THR A 14 3.42 14.52 2.73
N ALA A 15 4.29 15.42 2.29
CA ALA A 15 3.89 16.52 1.40
C ALA A 15 3.43 15.99 0.03
N VAL A 16 4.16 15.01 -0.52
CA VAL A 16 3.82 14.40 -1.81
C VAL A 16 2.48 13.69 -1.71
N ALA A 17 2.26 12.94 -0.62
CA ALA A 17 1.01 12.19 -0.43
C ALA A 17 -0.20 13.12 -0.37
N LYS A 18 -0.11 14.21 0.38
CA LYS A 18 -1.23 15.16 0.53
C LYS A 18 -1.65 15.80 -0.78
N SER A 19 -0.73 15.99 -1.71
CA SER A 19 -1.00 16.63 -3.00
C SER A 19 -1.19 15.66 -4.15
N CYS A 20 -1.12 14.35 -3.90
CA CYS A 20 -1.23 13.33 -4.96
C CYS A 20 -2.70 13.13 -5.36
N PRO A 21 -3.08 13.47 -6.60
CA PRO A 21 -4.46 13.31 -7.04
C PRO A 21 -4.79 11.89 -7.55
N LEU A 22 -3.78 11.03 -7.66
CA LEU A 22 -3.95 9.70 -8.25
C LEU A 22 -4.53 8.71 -7.26
N PRO A 23 -5.40 7.79 -7.73
CA PRO A 23 -5.81 6.65 -6.91
C PRO A 23 -4.58 5.82 -6.54
N THR A 24 -4.40 5.55 -5.26
CA THR A 24 -3.19 4.89 -4.75
C THR A 24 -3.57 3.75 -3.81
N LEU A 25 -3.02 2.58 -4.06
CA LEU A 25 -3.15 1.44 -3.17
C LEU A 25 -1.87 1.28 -2.37
N VAL A 26 -1.99 1.30 -1.04
CA VAL A 26 -0.87 1.03 -0.13
C VAL A 26 -1.05 -0.37 0.42
N VAL A 27 -0.09 -1.25 0.12
CA VAL A 27 -0.16 -2.66 0.53
C VAL A 27 0.96 -2.95 1.52
N CYS A 28 0.62 -3.63 2.60
CA CYS A 28 1.58 -4.02 3.62
C CYS A 28 1.24 -5.41 4.15
N GLY A 29 2.26 -6.22 4.44
CA GLY A 29 2.05 -7.52 5.07
C GLY A 29 1.74 -7.38 6.56
N SER A 30 0.88 -8.23 7.08
CA SER A 30 0.48 -8.17 8.49
C SER A 30 1.65 -8.42 9.45
N ARG A 31 2.70 -9.08 8.98
CA ARG A 31 3.90 -9.39 9.77
C ARG A 31 5.00 -8.34 9.62
N ASP A 32 4.81 -7.35 8.77
CA ASP A 32 5.76 -6.26 8.58
C ASP A 32 5.44 -5.13 9.57
N TRP A 33 5.66 -5.38 10.83
CA TRP A 33 5.28 -4.49 11.92
C TRP A 33 5.95 -3.12 11.83
N ALA A 34 7.19 -3.09 11.33
CA ALA A 34 7.93 -1.83 11.18
C ALA A 34 7.22 -0.85 10.24
N ASN A 35 6.58 -1.36 9.21
CA ASN A 35 5.98 -0.52 8.16
C ASN A 35 4.45 -0.41 8.27
N ARG A 36 3.78 -1.22 9.08
CA ARG A 36 2.31 -1.22 9.16
C ARG A 36 1.75 0.15 9.54
N THR A 37 2.25 0.72 10.62
CA THR A 37 1.76 2.01 11.12
C THR A 37 2.02 3.11 10.11
N SER A 38 3.22 3.14 9.52
CA SER A 38 3.59 4.12 8.50
C SER A 38 2.74 3.98 7.25
N SER A 39 2.47 2.75 6.82
CA SER A 39 1.64 2.47 5.65
C SER A 39 0.20 2.95 5.85
N LYS A 40 -0.36 2.70 7.02
CA LYS A 40 -1.72 3.16 7.36
C LYS A 40 -1.80 4.69 7.37
N LYS A 41 -0.78 5.35 7.94
CA LYS A 41 -0.72 6.82 7.96
C LYS A 41 -0.62 7.38 6.54
N LEU A 42 0.20 6.77 5.70
CA LEU A 42 0.35 7.19 4.31
C LEU A 42 -0.98 7.10 3.56
N ALA A 43 -1.68 5.99 3.71
CA ALA A 43 -2.98 5.81 3.05
C ALA A 43 -3.98 6.88 3.47
N LYS A 44 -3.95 7.30 4.74
CA LYS A 44 -4.83 8.37 5.23
C LYS A 44 -4.48 9.74 4.68
N LEU A 45 -3.20 9.99 4.41
CA LEU A 45 -2.74 11.25 3.85
C LEU A 45 -3.09 11.39 2.37
N LEU A 46 -3.16 10.28 1.64
CA LEU A 46 -3.48 10.27 0.23
C LEU A 46 -4.96 10.61 0.03
N PRO A 47 -5.31 11.63 -0.78
CA PRO A 47 -6.71 11.98 -1.01
C PRO A 47 -7.53 10.85 -1.58
N ARG A 48 -6.92 9.98 -2.38
CA ARG A 48 -7.56 8.79 -2.97
C ARG A 48 -6.80 7.53 -2.63
N GLY A 49 -6.33 7.44 -1.38
CA GLY A 49 -5.57 6.31 -0.91
C GLY A 49 -6.45 5.20 -0.33
N ARG A 50 -6.00 3.96 -0.52
CA ARG A 50 -6.59 2.79 0.12
C ARG A 50 -5.48 1.98 0.76
N TYR A 51 -5.78 1.37 1.90
CA TYR A 51 -4.85 0.48 2.59
C TYR A 51 -5.35 -0.95 2.49
N GLN A 52 -4.47 -1.87 2.11
CA GLN A 52 -4.77 -3.30 2.07
C GLN A 52 -3.68 -4.06 2.81
N GLU A 53 -4.06 -4.83 3.82
CA GLU A 53 -3.14 -5.67 4.57
C GLU A 53 -3.21 -7.10 4.04
N ILE A 54 -2.06 -7.72 3.82
CA ILE A 54 -1.97 -9.11 3.38
C ILE A 54 -1.66 -9.99 4.59
N ALA A 55 -2.59 -10.87 4.93
CA ALA A 55 -2.46 -11.77 6.08
C ALA A 55 -1.20 -12.65 5.93
N ASP A 56 -0.43 -12.78 7.02
CA ASP A 56 0.82 -13.52 7.09
C ASP A 56 1.89 -13.06 6.12
N GLY A 57 1.70 -11.93 5.47
CA GLY A 57 2.71 -11.34 4.59
C GLY A 57 3.81 -10.65 5.38
N GLY A 58 5.05 -10.78 4.91
CA GLY A 58 6.18 -10.07 5.47
C GLY A 58 6.56 -8.88 4.61
N HIS A 59 7.85 -8.53 4.65
CA HIS A 59 8.38 -7.37 3.94
C HIS A 59 8.42 -7.57 2.41
N LEU A 60 8.60 -8.80 1.95
CA LEU A 60 8.75 -9.12 0.52
C LEU A 60 7.47 -9.76 -0.01
N LEU A 61 6.39 -9.00 -0.08
CA LEU A 61 5.08 -9.52 -0.49
C LEU A 61 5.07 -10.12 -1.89
N ASN A 62 5.80 -9.54 -2.82
CA ASN A 62 5.86 -10.04 -4.19
C ASN A 62 6.48 -11.44 -4.29
N THR A 63 7.29 -11.82 -3.31
CA THR A 63 7.92 -13.14 -3.25
C THR A 63 7.14 -14.08 -2.32
N GLU A 64 6.70 -13.58 -1.16
CA GLU A 64 6.06 -14.39 -0.13
C GLU A 64 4.58 -14.65 -0.37
N LYS A 65 3.88 -13.65 -0.89
CA LYS A 65 2.43 -13.69 -1.08
C LYS A 65 2.01 -13.17 -2.46
N PRO A 66 2.55 -13.76 -3.55
CA PRO A 66 2.28 -13.23 -4.89
C PRO A 66 0.81 -13.30 -5.31
N TYR A 67 0.09 -14.35 -4.93
CA TYR A 67 -1.31 -14.49 -5.31
C TYR A 67 -2.20 -13.52 -4.54
N GLU A 68 -1.96 -13.38 -3.25
CA GLU A 68 -2.72 -12.46 -2.40
C GLU A 68 -2.47 -11.02 -2.82
N LEU A 69 -1.23 -10.69 -3.16
CA LEU A 69 -0.89 -9.36 -3.66
C LEU A 69 -1.58 -9.09 -4.99
N ALA A 70 -1.56 -10.06 -5.91
CA ALA A 70 -2.23 -9.92 -7.20
C ALA A 70 -3.73 -9.74 -7.03
N GLN A 71 -4.34 -10.46 -6.10
CA GLN A 71 -5.77 -10.34 -5.81
C GLN A 71 -6.12 -8.95 -5.27
N ALA A 72 -5.29 -8.41 -4.37
CA ALA A 72 -5.49 -7.08 -3.83
C ALA A 72 -5.43 -6.01 -4.94
N ILE A 73 -4.49 -6.16 -5.86
CA ILE A 73 -4.36 -5.25 -7.00
C ILE A 73 -5.59 -5.33 -7.90
N LYS A 74 -6.06 -6.56 -8.21
CA LYS A 74 -7.24 -6.76 -9.04
C LYS A 74 -8.47 -6.11 -8.43
N GLU A 75 -8.69 -6.30 -7.14
CA GLU A 75 -9.83 -5.72 -6.44
C GLU A 75 -9.76 -4.20 -6.43
N PHE A 76 -8.58 -3.63 -6.25
CA PHE A 76 -8.39 -2.20 -6.28
C PHE A 76 -8.72 -1.62 -7.65
N VAL A 77 -8.22 -2.24 -8.71
CA VAL A 77 -8.47 -1.80 -10.10
C VAL A 77 -9.94 -1.92 -10.44
N ALA A 78 -10.59 -3.01 -10.02
CA ALA A 78 -12.01 -3.23 -10.27
C ALA A 78 -12.91 -2.20 -9.57
N GLY A 79 -12.43 -1.58 -8.48
CA GLY A 79 -13.15 -0.56 -7.74
C GLY A 79 -13.12 0.82 -8.39
N PHE A 80 -12.42 0.96 -9.49
CA PHE A 80 -12.35 2.18 -10.29
C PHE A 80 -12.88 1.92 -11.68
#